data_6fd7155647606fc17f4f6ec749b13cfd
#
_entry.id   6fd7155647606fc17f4f6ec749b13cfd
#
_cell.length_a   1.000
_cell.length_b   1.000
_cell.length_c   1.000
_cell.angle_alpha   90.00
_cell.angle_beta   90.00
_cell.angle_gamma   90.00
#
_symmetry.space_group_name_H-M   'P 1'
#
loop_
_entity.id
_entity.type
_entity.pdbx_description
1 polymer ?
#
loop_
_entity_poly.entity_id
_entity_poly.type
_entity_poly.pdbx_seq_one_letter_code
_entity_poly.pdbx_strand_id
1 'polypeptide(L)'
;MLHFYRQLQPIKVITFDLDDTLYDNYFVIRAAEQAFLDCLQQLAAIDITDWQHYKQQLLQQDPIRYEDVIVWRQTAAAQLLKAQGLKDADIQNIIQQSMQLFVEWRHKIDVPPKNHQFLTELAKHYPLVAISNGNVYPPKIGLDQFQLILRGGEHGRAKPHPDLFQQTARYFQCTMQQILHVGDNLVTDVQGAIESGCQAVWINSQQQSLFAFAEATTLPTLAVAEVTDLAFLLKN
;
A
#
# COMPACT_ATOMS: atom_id res chain seq x y z
N MET A 1 -14.24 -6.26 -16.94
CA MET A 1 -15.72 -6.37 -16.84
C MET A 1 -16.16 -5.50 -15.68
N LEU A 2 -17.15 -4.60 -15.88
CA LEU A 2 -17.67 -3.69 -14.85
C LEU A 2 -18.90 -4.35 -14.18
N HIS A 3 -18.86 -4.52 -12.84
CA HIS A 3 -19.96 -5.11 -12.08
C HIS A 3 -20.31 -4.25 -10.87
N PHE A 4 -21.55 -3.75 -10.79
CA PHE A 4 -22.05 -2.96 -9.66
C PHE A 4 -22.76 -3.85 -8.64
N TYR A 5 -22.37 -3.71 -7.38
CA TYR A 5 -23.03 -4.36 -6.23
C TYR A 5 -23.87 -3.36 -5.42
N ARG A 6 -23.51 -2.06 -5.51
CA ARG A 6 -24.21 -0.96 -4.83
C ARG A 6 -24.38 0.20 -5.82
N GLN A 7 -25.33 1.08 -5.53
CA GLN A 7 -25.49 2.31 -6.30
C GLN A 7 -24.29 3.24 -6.03
N LEU A 8 -23.65 3.71 -7.11
CA LEU A 8 -22.60 4.71 -7.02
C LEU A 8 -23.20 6.07 -6.62
N GLN A 9 -22.64 6.66 -5.56
CA GLN A 9 -23.02 7.98 -5.05
C GLN A 9 -22.10 9.06 -5.67
N PRO A 10 -22.45 10.35 -5.58
CA PRO A 10 -21.60 11.44 -6.04
C PRO A 10 -20.20 11.35 -5.44
N ILE A 11 -19.18 11.50 -6.31
CA ILE A 11 -17.75 11.39 -5.95
C ILE A 11 -17.16 12.80 -5.92
N LYS A 12 -16.40 13.12 -4.86
CA LYS A 12 -15.61 14.34 -4.75
C LYS A 12 -14.11 14.06 -4.77
N VAL A 13 -13.68 12.91 -4.29
CA VAL A 13 -12.26 12.50 -4.20
C VAL A 13 -12.15 11.02 -4.55
N ILE A 14 -11.10 10.66 -5.29
CA ILE A 14 -10.78 9.27 -5.57
C ILE A 14 -9.46 8.92 -4.88
N THR A 15 -9.47 7.87 -4.09
CA THR A 15 -8.29 7.36 -3.41
C THR A 15 -7.86 6.03 -4.00
N PHE A 16 -6.56 5.79 -4.10
CA PHE A 16 -6.00 4.58 -4.67
C PHE A 16 -5.07 3.90 -3.67
N ASP A 17 -5.22 2.60 -3.52
CA ASP A 17 -4.10 1.78 -3.13
C ASP A 17 -3.07 1.76 -4.28
N LEU A 18 -1.85 1.32 -3.99
CA LEU A 18 -0.73 1.35 -4.95
C LEU A 18 -0.34 -0.05 -5.42
N ASP A 19 0.14 -0.87 -4.50
CA ASP A 19 0.68 -2.21 -4.74
C ASP A 19 -0.42 -3.15 -5.25
N ASP A 20 -0.17 -3.87 -6.34
CA ASP A 20 -1.12 -4.80 -6.98
C ASP A 20 -2.44 -4.16 -7.47
N THR A 21 -2.61 -2.85 -7.25
CA THR A 21 -3.71 -2.01 -7.75
C THR A 21 -3.30 -1.24 -9.00
N LEU A 22 -2.20 -0.48 -8.94
CA LEU A 22 -1.71 0.35 -10.06
C LEU A 22 -0.58 -0.31 -10.85
N TYR A 23 0.11 -1.26 -10.27
CA TYR A 23 1.24 -2.01 -10.82
C TYR A 23 1.40 -3.35 -10.09
N ASP A 24 2.07 -4.31 -10.73
CA ASP A 24 2.44 -5.58 -10.10
C ASP A 24 3.61 -5.36 -9.13
N ASN A 25 3.38 -5.67 -7.87
CA ASN A 25 4.35 -5.52 -6.79
C ASN A 25 5.15 -6.80 -6.49
N TYR A 26 4.68 -7.96 -6.96
CA TYR A 26 5.16 -9.26 -6.51
C TYR A 26 6.68 -9.44 -6.63
N PHE A 27 7.26 -9.13 -7.78
CA PHE A 27 8.70 -9.28 -8.00
C PHE A 27 9.50 -8.15 -7.35
N VAL A 28 8.97 -6.93 -7.33
CA VAL A 28 9.65 -5.75 -6.80
C VAL A 28 9.88 -5.84 -5.30
N ILE A 29 8.85 -6.19 -4.52
CA ILE A 29 9.00 -6.29 -3.07
C ILE A 29 9.97 -7.41 -2.68
N ARG A 30 9.97 -8.53 -3.40
CA ARG A 30 10.90 -9.64 -3.17
C ARG A 30 12.34 -9.26 -3.49
N ALA A 31 12.57 -8.59 -4.61
CA ALA A 31 13.89 -8.11 -4.99
C ALA A 31 14.43 -7.07 -3.99
N ALA A 32 13.57 -6.16 -3.52
CA ALA A 32 13.93 -5.19 -2.50
C ALA A 32 14.27 -5.85 -1.15
N GLU A 33 13.48 -6.83 -0.72
CA GLU A 33 13.76 -7.62 0.50
C GLU A 33 15.08 -8.38 0.37
N GLN A 34 15.33 -9.02 -0.79
CA GLN A 34 16.57 -9.75 -1.04
C GLN A 34 17.78 -8.81 -1.02
N ALA A 35 17.71 -7.67 -1.72
CA ALA A 35 18.79 -6.69 -1.72
C ALA A 35 19.11 -6.14 -0.31
N PHE A 36 18.08 -5.97 0.53
CA PHE A 36 18.24 -5.62 1.93
C PHE A 36 19.00 -6.69 2.73
N LEU A 37 18.59 -7.95 2.58
CA LEU A 37 19.19 -9.07 3.31
C LEU A 37 20.61 -9.37 2.85
N ASP A 38 20.87 -9.32 1.55
CA ASP A 38 22.23 -9.51 1.00
C ASP A 38 23.19 -8.44 1.55
N CYS A 39 22.73 -7.20 1.65
CA CYS A 39 23.50 -6.11 2.25
C CYS A 39 23.78 -6.33 3.73
N LEU A 40 22.78 -6.77 4.51
CA LEU A 40 22.98 -7.13 5.92
C LEU A 40 24.05 -8.23 6.07
N GLN A 41 23.95 -9.30 5.28
CA GLN A 41 24.91 -10.40 5.32
C GLN A 41 26.32 -9.95 4.93
N GLN A 42 26.42 -9.14 3.87
CA GLN A 42 27.73 -8.68 3.36
C GLN A 42 28.44 -7.76 4.36
N LEU A 43 27.71 -6.84 5.00
CA LEU A 43 28.28 -5.85 5.91
C LEU A 43 28.59 -6.40 7.30
N ALA A 44 27.78 -7.35 7.77
CA ALA A 44 27.86 -7.89 9.14
C ALA A 44 28.42 -9.30 9.22
N ALA A 45 28.58 -10.02 8.09
CA ALA A 45 28.95 -11.44 8.06
C ALA A 45 28.06 -12.33 8.95
N ILE A 46 26.76 -12.08 8.94
CA ILE A 46 25.78 -12.72 9.83
C ILE A 46 24.95 -13.80 9.13
N ASP A 47 24.33 -14.68 9.94
CA ASP A 47 23.25 -15.56 9.51
C ASP A 47 21.91 -14.81 9.54
N ILE A 48 21.11 -14.92 8.48
CA ILE A 48 19.79 -14.30 8.34
C ILE A 48 18.64 -15.32 8.46
N THR A 49 18.92 -16.56 8.85
CA THR A 49 17.91 -17.61 8.96
C THR A 49 16.74 -17.20 9.86
N ASP A 50 17.02 -16.49 10.95
CA ASP A 50 16.02 -16.04 11.91
C ASP A 50 15.30 -14.75 11.51
N TRP A 51 15.56 -14.17 10.33
CA TRP A 51 14.97 -12.91 9.89
C TRP A 51 13.44 -12.88 10.01
N GLN A 52 12.76 -13.91 9.49
CA GLN A 52 11.31 -13.98 9.55
C GLN A 52 10.78 -14.16 10.98
N HIS A 53 11.53 -14.87 11.83
CA HIS A 53 11.18 -15.01 13.25
C HIS A 53 11.13 -13.66 13.95
N TYR A 54 12.17 -12.82 13.81
CA TYR A 54 12.18 -11.48 14.42
C TYR A 54 11.05 -10.60 13.91
N LYS A 55 10.77 -10.63 12.61
CA LYS A 55 9.65 -9.88 12.03
C LYS A 55 8.30 -10.29 12.64
N GLN A 56 8.04 -11.61 12.73
CA GLN A 56 6.79 -12.14 13.29
C GLN A 56 6.66 -11.83 14.79
N GLN A 57 7.73 -11.97 15.55
CA GLN A 57 7.75 -11.66 16.97
C GLN A 57 7.36 -10.21 17.26
N LEU A 58 7.87 -9.27 16.48
CA LEU A 58 7.53 -7.85 16.61
C LEU A 58 6.05 -7.58 16.35
N LEU A 59 5.48 -8.17 15.30
CA LEU A 59 4.04 -8.04 15.00
C LEU A 59 3.16 -8.62 16.10
N GLN A 60 3.60 -9.68 16.78
CA GLN A 60 2.87 -10.25 17.92
C GLN A 60 2.96 -9.37 19.18
N GLN A 61 4.10 -8.67 19.37
CA GLN A 61 4.33 -7.81 20.52
C GLN A 61 3.57 -6.49 20.42
N ASP A 62 3.59 -5.84 19.27
CA ASP A 62 2.94 -4.55 19.05
C ASP A 62 2.49 -4.39 17.58
N PRO A 63 1.35 -4.99 17.21
CA PRO A 63 0.88 -4.96 15.82
C PRO A 63 0.59 -3.53 15.33
N ILE A 64 0.24 -2.60 16.22
CA ILE A 64 -0.06 -1.21 15.85
C ILE A 64 1.21 -0.44 15.49
N ARG A 65 2.24 -0.54 16.32
CA ARG A 65 3.53 0.11 16.08
C ARG A 65 4.14 -0.32 14.76
N TYR A 66 4.02 -1.60 14.42
CA TYR A 66 4.64 -2.20 13.25
C TYR A 66 3.74 -2.20 12.00
N GLU A 67 2.64 -1.47 12.03
CA GLU A 67 1.95 -0.99 10.82
C GLU A 67 2.87 -0.08 9.99
N ASP A 68 3.82 0.64 10.63
CA ASP A 68 4.94 1.27 9.93
C ASP A 68 5.96 0.21 9.48
N VAL A 69 5.85 -0.19 8.22
CA VAL A 69 6.69 -1.24 7.64
C VAL A 69 8.19 -0.88 7.58
N ILE A 70 8.53 0.41 7.67
CA ILE A 70 9.93 0.88 7.74
C ILE A 70 10.45 0.63 9.15
N VAL A 71 9.74 1.11 10.17
CA VAL A 71 10.08 0.88 11.58
C VAL A 71 10.13 -0.61 11.88
N TRP A 72 9.17 -1.37 11.38
CA TRP A 72 9.15 -2.83 11.52
C TRP A 72 10.41 -3.49 10.99
N ARG A 73 10.81 -3.20 9.74
CA ARG A 73 12.02 -3.76 9.10
C ARG A 73 13.28 -3.36 9.85
N GLN A 74 13.43 -2.10 10.18
CA GLN A 74 14.60 -1.58 10.91
C GLN A 74 14.73 -2.21 12.30
N THR A 75 13.62 -2.35 13.03
CA THR A 75 13.63 -2.96 14.38
C THR A 75 13.96 -4.45 14.31
N ALA A 76 13.40 -5.19 13.33
CA ALA A 76 13.74 -6.60 13.14
C ALA A 76 15.24 -6.79 12.82
N ALA A 77 15.79 -5.95 11.94
CA ALA A 77 17.22 -5.99 11.63
C ALA A 77 18.09 -5.66 12.86
N ALA A 78 17.70 -4.67 13.64
CA ALA A 78 18.44 -4.31 14.87
C ALA A 78 18.47 -5.48 15.87
N GLN A 79 17.34 -6.16 16.06
CA GLN A 79 17.28 -7.34 16.94
C GLN A 79 18.14 -8.49 16.42
N LEU A 80 18.06 -8.79 15.12
CA LEU A 80 18.86 -9.83 14.49
C LEU A 80 20.37 -9.58 14.65
N LEU A 81 20.84 -8.34 14.34
CA LEU A 81 22.22 -7.95 14.44
C LEU A 81 22.73 -7.97 15.90
N LYS A 82 21.90 -7.50 16.82
CA LYS A 82 22.22 -7.48 18.26
C LYS A 82 22.33 -8.89 18.85
N ALA A 83 21.46 -9.81 18.44
CA ALA A 83 21.51 -11.21 18.86
C ALA A 83 22.81 -11.89 18.42
N GLN A 84 23.44 -11.43 17.34
CA GLN A 84 24.71 -11.93 16.83
C GLN A 84 25.94 -11.14 17.37
N GLY A 85 25.72 -10.30 18.38
CA GLY A 85 26.80 -9.68 19.15
C GLY A 85 27.38 -8.37 18.58
N LEU A 86 26.73 -7.75 17.59
CA LEU A 86 27.19 -6.48 17.03
C LEU A 86 26.94 -5.34 18.01
N LYS A 87 27.77 -4.29 17.92
CA LYS A 87 27.64 -3.07 18.73
C LYS A 87 26.61 -2.11 18.13
N ASP A 88 25.92 -1.35 18.96
CA ASP A 88 24.83 -0.47 18.53
C ASP A 88 25.25 0.55 17.45
N ALA A 89 26.49 1.08 17.49
CA ALA A 89 26.99 2.01 16.46
C ALA A 89 27.13 1.35 15.08
N ASP A 90 27.62 0.10 15.05
CA ASP A 90 27.74 -0.67 13.80
C ASP A 90 26.37 -1.05 13.26
N ILE A 91 25.44 -1.46 14.15
CA ILE A 91 24.05 -1.81 13.81
C ILE A 91 23.37 -0.67 13.06
N GLN A 92 23.44 0.56 13.58
CA GLN A 92 22.79 1.71 12.94
C GLN A 92 23.31 1.97 11.52
N ASN A 93 24.64 1.92 11.34
CA ASN A 93 25.26 2.13 10.05
C ASN A 93 24.86 1.03 9.03
N ILE A 94 24.88 -0.24 9.45
CA ILE A 94 24.49 -1.39 8.61
C ILE A 94 23.03 -1.28 8.20
N ILE A 95 22.13 -0.98 9.13
CA ILE A 95 20.70 -0.80 8.83
C ILE A 95 20.48 0.35 7.84
N GLN A 96 21.16 1.48 8.03
CA GLN A 96 21.03 2.62 7.14
C GLN A 96 21.40 2.27 5.69
N GLN A 97 22.54 1.60 5.49
CA GLN A 97 22.98 1.19 4.16
C GLN A 97 22.03 0.16 3.53
N SER A 98 21.61 -0.85 4.31
CA SER A 98 20.68 -1.88 3.83
C SER A 98 19.31 -1.29 3.48
N MET A 99 18.79 -0.35 4.29
CA MET A 99 17.54 0.35 4.00
C MET A 99 17.64 1.24 2.76
N GLN A 100 18.80 1.85 2.49
CA GLN A 100 19.01 2.61 1.27
C GLN A 100 18.85 1.73 0.02
N LEU A 101 19.45 0.53 0.02
CA LEU A 101 19.30 -0.44 -1.07
C LEU A 101 17.84 -0.93 -1.16
N PHE A 102 17.20 -1.25 -0.02
CA PHE A 102 15.80 -1.62 -0.02
C PHE A 102 14.94 -0.57 -0.71
N VAL A 103 15.09 0.71 -0.32
CA VAL A 103 14.31 1.83 -0.89
C VAL A 103 14.60 2.01 -2.38
N GLU A 104 15.86 1.85 -2.80
CA GLU A 104 16.21 1.92 -4.21
C GLU A 104 15.49 0.82 -5.02
N TRP A 105 15.62 -0.43 -4.60
CA TRP A 105 14.98 -1.57 -5.28
C TRP A 105 13.45 -1.49 -5.19
N ARG A 106 12.90 -1.00 -4.09
CA ARG A 106 11.46 -0.85 -3.88
C ARG A 106 10.80 0.12 -4.86
N HIS A 107 11.55 1.02 -5.45
CA HIS A 107 11.07 1.99 -6.44
C HIS A 107 11.42 1.59 -7.89
N LYS A 108 11.99 0.40 -8.15
CA LYS A 108 12.18 -0.15 -9.50
C LYS A 108 10.87 -0.76 -10.02
N ILE A 109 9.82 0.05 -9.99
CA ILE A 109 8.46 -0.33 -10.39
C ILE A 109 8.23 0.16 -11.81
N ASP A 110 7.70 -0.73 -12.66
CA ASP A 110 7.20 -0.38 -13.99
C ASP A 110 5.67 -0.20 -13.92
N VAL A 111 5.25 1.06 -13.88
CA VAL A 111 3.82 1.40 -13.91
C VAL A 111 3.33 1.26 -15.34
N PRO A 112 2.29 0.43 -15.61
CA PRO A 112 1.76 0.29 -16.97
C PRO A 112 1.39 1.64 -17.59
N PRO A 113 1.88 1.96 -18.81
CA PRO A 113 1.63 3.26 -19.44
C PRO A 113 0.15 3.65 -19.51
N LYS A 114 -0.72 2.66 -19.72
CA LYS A 114 -2.19 2.87 -19.72
C LYS A 114 -2.72 3.38 -18.39
N ASN A 115 -2.18 2.89 -17.26
CA ASN A 115 -2.59 3.32 -15.91
C ASN A 115 -2.09 4.74 -15.65
N HIS A 116 -0.85 5.05 -16.02
CA HIS A 116 -0.32 6.41 -15.92
C HIS A 116 -1.15 7.40 -16.73
N GLN A 117 -1.45 7.07 -18.00
CA GLN A 117 -2.29 7.92 -18.86
C GLN A 117 -3.69 8.11 -18.27
N PHE A 118 -4.31 7.03 -17.78
CA PHE A 118 -5.63 7.08 -17.16
C PHE A 118 -5.66 7.97 -15.93
N LEU A 119 -4.67 7.84 -15.01
CA LEU A 119 -4.57 8.68 -13.81
C LEU A 119 -4.36 10.15 -14.19
N THR A 120 -3.57 10.43 -15.24
CA THR A 120 -3.35 11.80 -15.73
C THR A 120 -4.65 12.43 -16.23
N GLU A 121 -5.48 11.70 -16.95
CA GLU A 121 -6.79 12.19 -17.39
C GLU A 121 -7.75 12.32 -16.21
N LEU A 122 -7.79 11.33 -15.31
CA LEU A 122 -8.70 11.34 -14.16
C LEU A 122 -8.40 12.50 -13.20
N ALA A 123 -7.13 12.87 -13.02
CA ALA A 123 -6.69 13.99 -12.19
C ALA A 123 -7.20 15.36 -12.67
N LYS A 124 -7.66 15.47 -13.93
CA LYS A 124 -8.31 16.71 -14.45
C LYS A 124 -9.74 16.86 -13.93
N HIS A 125 -10.36 15.78 -13.49
CA HIS A 125 -11.77 15.76 -13.05
C HIS A 125 -11.93 15.60 -11.54
N TYR A 126 -10.99 14.88 -10.89
CA TYR A 126 -11.05 14.55 -9.46
C TYR A 126 -9.69 14.77 -8.78
N PRO A 127 -9.66 15.28 -7.55
CA PRO A 127 -8.48 15.14 -6.69
C PRO A 127 -8.16 13.65 -6.49
N LEU A 128 -6.89 13.28 -6.70
CA LEU A 128 -6.40 11.91 -6.48
C LEU A 128 -5.55 11.85 -5.21
N VAL A 129 -5.73 10.78 -4.44
CA VAL A 129 -5.00 10.52 -3.20
C VAL A 129 -4.42 9.10 -3.25
N ALA A 130 -3.17 8.93 -2.86
CA ALA A 130 -2.61 7.62 -2.60
C ALA A 130 -2.80 7.23 -1.13
N ILE A 131 -3.40 6.06 -0.86
CA ILE A 131 -3.55 5.48 0.48
C ILE A 131 -2.98 4.07 0.47
N SER A 132 -1.78 3.87 1.03
CA SER A 132 -1.09 2.58 0.98
C SER A 132 -0.66 2.10 2.37
N ASN A 133 -0.68 0.78 2.58
CA ASN A 133 -0.03 0.14 3.73
C ASN A 133 1.45 -0.18 3.44
N GLY A 134 1.92 0.12 2.23
CA GLY A 134 3.30 -0.01 1.82
C GLY A 134 4.11 1.27 1.99
N ASN A 135 5.34 1.25 1.50
CA ASN A 135 6.30 2.34 1.64
C ASN A 135 6.74 2.97 0.30
N VAL A 136 6.04 2.69 -0.79
CA VAL A 136 6.31 3.35 -2.07
C VAL A 136 5.94 4.82 -1.98
N TYR A 137 6.81 5.67 -2.53
CA TYR A 137 6.55 7.09 -2.72
C TYR A 137 6.23 7.33 -4.20
N PRO A 138 4.95 7.57 -4.55
CA PRO A 138 4.47 7.63 -5.92
C PRO A 138 5.30 8.48 -6.89
N PRO A 139 5.77 9.69 -6.53
CA PRO A 139 6.63 10.49 -7.43
C PRO A 139 7.93 9.80 -7.85
N LYS A 140 8.49 8.91 -7.02
CA LYS A 140 9.70 8.16 -7.38
C LYS A 140 9.48 7.10 -8.46
N ILE A 141 8.24 6.78 -8.76
CA ILE A 141 7.85 5.84 -9.82
C ILE A 141 7.05 6.53 -10.93
N GLY A 142 7.17 7.86 -11.04
CA GLY A 142 6.53 8.66 -12.09
C GLY A 142 5.04 8.93 -11.90
N LEU A 143 4.49 8.70 -10.71
CA LEU A 143 3.09 8.97 -10.39
C LEU A 143 2.95 10.30 -9.63
N ASP A 144 3.01 11.42 -10.35
CA ASP A 144 2.94 12.77 -9.81
C ASP A 144 1.51 13.34 -9.67
N GLN A 145 0.48 12.54 -10.03
CA GLN A 145 -0.92 12.99 -10.09
C GLN A 145 -1.59 13.06 -8.70
N PHE A 146 -0.97 12.50 -7.67
CA PHE A 146 -1.55 12.46 -6.34
C PHE A 146 -1.33 13.77 -5.57
N GLN A 147 -2.43 14.43 -5.17
CA GLN A 147 -2.40 15.67 -4.36
C GLN A 147 -2.11 15.41 -2.88
N LEU A 148 -2.37 14.21 -2.41
CA LEU A 148 -2.12 13.77 -1.04
C LEU A 148 -1.62 12.32 -1.05
N ILE A 149 -0.63 12.02 -0.22
CA ILE A 149 -0.06 10.67 -0.08
C ILE A 149 -0.11 10.32 1.40
N LEU A 150 -0.86 9.27 1.73
CA LEU A 150 -1.03 8.76 3.09
C LEU A 150 -0.55 7.31 3.18
N ARG A 151 0.32 7.04 4.15
CA ARG A 151 0.86 5.70 4.40
C ARG A 151 0.51 5.22 5.79
N GLY A 152 0.04 3.99 5.89
CA GLY A 152 -0.26 3.32 7.15
C GLY A 152 0.99 3.24 8.05
N GLY A 153 0.78 3.44 9.35
CA GLY A 153 1.85 3.50 10.33
C GLY A 153 2.56 4.87 10.43
N GLU A 154 2.78 5.53 9.30
CA GLU A 154 3.46 6.84 9.25
C GLU A 154 2.50 8.01 9.45
N HIS A 155 1.36 8.01 8.75
CA HIS A 155 0.40 9.12 8.78
C HIS A 155 -0.82 8.82 9.65
N GLY A 156 -0.98 7.60 10.11
CA GLY A 156 -2.10 7.10 10.91
C GLY A 156 -2.16 5.59 10.86
N ARG A 157 -3.20 4.99 11.43
CA ARG A 157 -3.40 3.54 11.40
C ARG A 157 -3.51 3.05 9.95
N ALA A 158 -2.92 1.88 9.68
CA ALA A 158 -3.01 1.22 8.38
C ALA A 158 -4.44 0.78 8.05
N LYS A 159 -4.80 0.72 6.77
CA LYS A 159 -6.04 0.08 6.32
C LYS A 159 -6.11 -1.38 6.84
N PRO A 160 -7.25 -1.86 7.31
CA PRO A 160 -8.62 -1.34 7.13
C PRO A 160 -9.07 -0.27 8.14
N HIS A 161 -8.19 0.23 9.04
CA HIS A 161 -8.56 1.27 9.98
C HIS A 161 -8.99 2.57 9.25
N PRO A 162 -10.01 3.32 9.74
CA PRO A 162 -10.57 4.48 9.05
C PRO A 162 -9.67 5.73 9.02
N ASP A 163 -8.56 5.78 9.75
CA ASP A 163 -7.72 6.97 9.93
C ASP A 163 -7.36 7.68 8.63
N LEU A 164 -6.84 6.95 7.64
CA LEU A 164 -6.35 7.54 6.39
C LEU A 164 -7.51 8.05 5.53
N PHE A 165 -8.66 7.37 5.55
CA PHE A 165 -9.88 7.84 4.88
C PHE A 165 -10.44 9.11 5.56
N GLN A 166 -10.46 9.16 6.90
CA GLN A 166 -10.87 10.33 7.66
C GLN A 166 -9.95 11.53 7.44
N GLN A 167 -8.64 11.32 7.33
CA GLN A 167 -7.69 12.37 6.98
C GLN A 167 -7.96 12.91 5.58
N THR A 168 -8.23 12.04 4.61
CA THR A 168 -8.64 12.42 3.26
C THR A 168 -9.92 13.28 3.29
N ALA A 169 -10.96 12.83 4.01
CA ALA A 169 -12.22 13.56 4.14
C ALA A 169 -12.02 14.97 4.73
N ARG A 170 -11.20 15.08 5.78
CA ARG A 170 -10.86 16.36 6.40
C ARG A 170 -10.10 17.29 5.44
N TYR A 171 -9.08 16.76 4.75
CA TYR A 171 -8.25 17.54 3.84
C TYR A 171 -9.06 18.14 2.70
N PHE A 172 -9.94 17.35 2.07
CA PHE A 172 -10.78 17.81 0.94
C PHE A 172 -12.15 18.36 1.35
N GLN A 173 -12.43 18.48 2.66
CA GLN A 173 -13.70 18.98 3.20
C GLN A 173 -14.91 18.28 2.54
N CYS A 174 -14.89 16.94 2.54
CA CYS A 174 -15.95 16.10 1.97
C CYS A 174 -16.46 15.09 3.00
N THR A 175 -17.61 14.50 2.73
CA THR A 175 -18.12 13.36 3.52
C THR A 175 -17.41 12.08 3.09
N MET A 176 -17.39 11.09 3.97
CA MET A 176 -16.82 9.76 3.66
C MET A 176 -17.50 9.13 2.42
N GLN A 177 -18.82 9.29 2.29
CA GLN A 177 -19.59 8.79 1.15
C GLN A 177 -19.17 9.39 -0.21
N GLN A 178 -18.52 10.56 -0.20
CA GLN A 178 -18.01 11.21 -1.40
C GLN A 178 -16.59 10.77 -1.79
N ILE A 179 -16.01 9.85 -1.04
CA ILE A 179 -14.72 9.21 -1.34
C ILE A 179 -14.98 7.88 -2.04
N LEU A 180 -14.36 7.69 -3.20
CA LEU A 180 -14.29 6.40 -3.88
C LEU A 180 -12.87 5.85 -3.71
N HIS A 181 -12.72 4.76 -2.95
CA HIS A 181 -11.45 4.07 -2.81
C HIS A 181 -11.31 2.96 -3.84
N VAL A 182 -10.14 2.86 -4.46
CA VAL A 182 -9.80 1.86 -5.48
C VAL A 182 -8.66 1.00 -4.95
N GLY A 183 -8.85 -0.30 -4.85
CA GLY A 183 -7.82 -1.23 -4.37
C GLY A 183 -8.12 -2.68 -4.74
N ASP A 184 -7.14 -3.55 -4.56
CA ASP A 184 -7.22 -4.97 -4.91
C ASP A 184 -7.59 -5.87 -3.72
N ASN A 185 -7.28 -5.45 -2.49
CA ASN A 185 -7.44 -6.27 -1.31
C ASN A 185 -8.84 -6.15 -0.70
N LEU A 186 -9.51 -7.29 -0.53
CA LEU A 186 -10.89 -7.34 -0.02
C LEU A 186 -11.02 -6.87 1.43
N VAL A 187 -10.00 -7.04 2.26
CA VAL A 187 -10.03 -6.65 3.67
C VAL A 187 -9.56 -5.22 3.85
N THR A 188 -8.35 -4.90 3.38
CA THR A 188 -7.76 -3.57 3.65
C THR A 188 -8.42 -2.48 2.84
N ASP A 189 -8.76 -2.72 1.58
CA ASP A 189 -9.30 -1.69 0.69
C ASP A 189 -10.83 -1.73 0.67
N VAL A 190 -11.42 -2.87 0.31
CA VAL A 190 -12.88 -2.94 0.12
C VAL A 190 -13.60 -2.82 1.47
N GLN A 191 -13.33 -3.72 2.40
CA GLN A 191 -13.96 -3.69 3.71
C GLN A 191 -13.60 -2.42 4.47
N GLY A 192 -12.30 -2.06 4.52
CA GLY A 192 -11.83 -0.86 5.18
C GLY A 192 -12.52 0.42 4.69
N ALA A 193 -12.67 0.60 3.38
CA ALA A 193 -13.36 1.76 2.81
C ALA A 193 -14.86 1.74 3.11
N ILE A 194 -15.54 0.61 2.89
CA ILE A 194 -17.00 0.50 3.10
C ILE A 194 -17.35 0.68 4.58
N GLU A 195 -16.64 0.04 5.50
CA GLU A 195 -16.89 0.17 6.96
C GLU A 195 -16.55 1.58 7.47
N SER A 196 -15.63 2.27 6.79
CA SER A 196 -15.36 3.71 7.04
C SER A 196 -16.45 4.63 6.51
N GLY A 197 -17.43 4.13 5.77
CA GLY A 197 -18.51 4.90 5.13
C GLY A 197 -18.16 5.44 3.74
N CYS A 198 -17.04 5.02 3.17
CA CYS A 198 -16.64 5.33 1.79
C CYS A 198 -17.30 4.39 0.78
N GLN A 199 -17.11 4.68 -0.50
CA GLN A 199 -17.39 3.79 -1.60
C GLN A 199 -16.11 3.03 -1.96
N ALA A 200 -16.22 1.79 -2.47
CA ALA A 200 -15.08 0.96 -2.80
C ALA A 200 -15.18 0.36 -4.20
N VAL A 201 -14.09 0.43 -4.95
CA VAL A 201 -13.85 -0.33 -6.17
C VAL A 201 -12.91 -1.47 -5.85
N TRP A 202 -13.32 -2.68 -6.16
CA TRP A 202 -12.44 -3.83 -6.11
C TRP A 202 -11.77 -4.09 -7.47
N ILE A 203 -10.43 -4.02 -7.51
CA ILE A 203 -9.65 -4.44 -8.68
C ILE A 203 -9.52 -5.95 -8.64
N ASN A 204 -10.26 -6.63 -9.49
CA ASN A 204 -10.34 -8.08 -9.60
C ASN A 204 -9.74 -8.54 -10.93
N SER A 205 -8.43 -8.45 -11.06
CA SER A 205 -7.71 -8.76 -12.30
C SER A 205 -7.91 -10.20 -12.79
N GLN A 206 -8.09 -11.13 -11.86
CA GLN A 206 -8.32 -12.55 -12.16
C GLN A 206 -9.79 -12.90 -12.38
N GLN A 207 -10.70 -11.93 -12.27
CA GLN A 207 -12.15 -12.10 -12.44
C GLN A 207 -12.75 -13.25 -11.59
N GLN A 208 -12.24 -13.39 -10.39
CA GLN A 208 -12.68 -14.41 -9.44
C GLN A 208 -14.03 -14.04 -8.82
N SER A 209 -14.80 -15.04 -8.40
CA SER A 209 -16.02 -14.80 -7.63
C SER A 209 -15.69 -14.32 -6.21
N LEU A 210 -16.40 -13.29 -5.74
CA LEU A 210 -16.30 -12.87 -4.32
C LEU A 210 -16.53 -14.03 -3.34
N PHE A 211 -17.39 -14.99 -3.69
CA PHE A 211 -17.66 -16.17 -2.88
C PHE A 211 -16.47 -17.16 -2.77
N ALA A 212 -15.43 -16.96 -3.59
CA ALA A 212 -14.19 -17.75 -3.48
C ALA A 212 -13.29 -17.27 -2.32
N PHE A 213 -13.57 -16.12 -1.73
CA PHE A 213 -12.76 -15.51 -0.67
C PHE A 213 -13.49 -15.56 0.67
N ALA A 214 -12.96 -16.34 1.62
CA ALA A 214 -13.55 -16.45 2.96
C ALA A 214 -13.53 -15.11 3.73
N GLU A 215 -12.56 -14.26 3.43
CA GLU A 215 -12.39 -12.93 4.01
C GLU A 215 -13.33 -11.86 3.41
N ALA A 216 -14.01 -12.15 2.31
CA ALA A 216 -14.96 -11.22 1.65
C ALA A 216 -16.26 -11.09 2.44
N THR A 217 -16.23 -10.36 3.57
CA THR A 217 -17.41 -10.14 4.43
C THR A 217 -18.25 -8.94 3.98
N THR A 218 -17.73 -8.11 3.09
CA THR A 218 -18.34 -6.84 2.68
C THR A 218 -18.31 -6.71 1.15
N LEU A 219 -19.47 -6.37 0.55
CA LEU A 219 -19.55 -6.14 -0.90
C LEU A 219 -18.94 -4.79 -1.26
N PRO A 220 -18.12 -4.70 -2.32
CA PRO A 220 -17.68 -3.42 -2.87
C PRO A 220 -18.85 -2.61 -3.45
N THR A 221 -18.64 -1.35 -3.80
CA THR A 221 -19.59 -0.59 -4.62
C THR A 221 -19.61 -1.15 -6.03
N LEU A 222 -18.43 -1.39 -6.60
CA LEU A 222 -18.29 -2.06 -7.90
C LEU A 222 -16.98 -2.85 -7.95
N ALA A 223 -16.90 -3.80 -8.88
CA ALA A 223 -15.68 -4.52 -9.22
C ALA A 223 -15.34 -4.30 -10.70
N VAL A 224 -14.06 -4.18 -10.98
CA VAL A 224 -13.49 -4.03 -12.32
C VAL A 224 -12.28 -4.94 -12.49
N ALA A 225 -11.91 -5.29 -13.73
CA ALA A 225 -10.73 -6.10 -13.96
C ALA A 225 -9.44 -5.28 -13.85
N GLU A 226 -9.48 -4.01 -14.23
CA GLU A 226 -8.33 -3.11 -14.20
C GLU A 226 -8.76 -1.66 -13.97
N VAL A 227 -7.83 -0.82 -13.55
CA VAL A 227 -8.07 0.59 -13.23
C VAL A 227 -8.68 1.36 -14.41
N THR A 228 -8.26 1.07 -15.63
CA THR A 228 -8.77 1.73 -16.84
C THR A 228 -10.25 1.40 -17.17
N ASP A 229 -10.82 0.37 -16.58
CA ASP A 229 -12.28 0.09 -16.67
C ASP A 229 -13.12 1.22 -16.02
N LEU A 230 -12.50 2.07 -15.19
CA LEU A 230 -13.14 3.25 -14.57
C LEU A 230 -13.26 4.44 -15.52
N ALA A 231 -12.95 4.30 -16.82
CA ALA A 231 -13.00 5.39 -17.80
C ALA A 231 -14.41 6.03 -17.95
N PHE A 232 -15.47 5.38 -17.47
CA PHE A 232 -16.80 5.99 -17.41
C PHE A 232 -16.85 7.22 -16.51
N LEU A 233 -15.95 7.35 -15.53
CA LEU A 233 -15.83 8.52 -14.65
C LEU A 233 -15.33 9.76 -15.39
N LEU A 234 -14.71 9.63 -16.55
CA LEU A 234 -14.22 10.73 -17.37
C LEU A 234 -15.33 11.40 -18.20
N LYS A 235 -16.54 10.86 -18.20
CA LYS A 235 -17.66 11.30 -19.04
C LYS A 235 -18.64 12.22 -18.31
N ASN A 236 -18.35 12.59 -17.07
CA ASN A 236 -19.22 13.45 -16.25
C ASN A 236 -18.71 14.89 -16.19
#